data_f238a5d66cb3cdfc24d89ca1f9e89088
#
_entry.id   f238a5d66cb3cdfc24d89ca1f9e89088
#
_cell.length_a   1.000
_cell.length_b   1.000
_cell.length_c   1.000
_cell.angle_alpha   90.00
_cell.angle_beta   90.00
_cell.angle_gamma   90.00
#
_symmetry.space_group_name_H-M   'P 1'
#
loop_
_entity.id
_entity.type
_entity.pdbx_description
1 polymer ?
#
loop_
_entity_poly.entity_id
_entity_poly.type
_entity_poly.pdbx_seq_one_letter_code
_entity_poly.pdbx_strand_id
1 'polypeptide(L)'
;MLKKYILILFVIIGISKAQFLEAEVSLDLRNINKTYHFLLENLKEEIRSYYEETVFSEDDLDLDITIKMHIVVQSIHRTNNVETINAQFFISNNLDLNQYSRSSTFPYYKGQSIIHTSVFDPLSSLLDYFAFIFLANEVDMYSPLEGTTFYNLAEKIAIRGKESNYSNGWNDRWKKCKRIIENSHLRNFRFHWYELRYNMITPQISLDEKRRLATELENNIYYLKEFFPNDRNAFLFLDIYCEEIGKILGELKMFDALIMLSSYDVDNKLIYNKYLK
;
A
#
# COMPACT_ATOMS: atom_id res chain seq x y z
N MET A 1 -48.18 -40.78 17.03
CA MET A 1 -46.96 -40.75 16.20
C MET A 1 -46.46 -39.31 16.11
N LEU A 2 -45.45 -38.96 16.92
CA LEU A 2 -44.91 -37.61 16.99
C LEU A 2 -43.74 -37.53 15.98
N LYS A 3 -43.94 -36.79 14.86
CA LYS A 3 -42.85 -36.53 13.91
C LYS A 3 -41.91 -35.49 14.53
N LYS A 4 -40.71 -35.92 14.92
CA LYS A 4 -39.60 -35.03 15.30
C LYS A 4 -39.07 -34.34 14.03
N TYR A 5 -39.31 -33.04 13.91
CA TYR A 5 -38.59 -32.19 12.93
C TYR A 5 -37.21 -31.87 13.49
N ILE A 6 -36.18 -32.45 12.93
CA ILE A 6 -34.80 -32.07 13.19
C ILE A 6 -34.53 -30.80 12.35
N LEU A 7 -34.49 -29.65 13.00
CA LEU A 7 -34.05 -28.38 12.39
C LEU A 7 -32.52 -28.41 12.30
N ILE A 8 -31.99 -28.69 11.11
CA ILE A 8 -30.55 -28.59 10.87
C ILE A 8 -30.27 -27.10 10.64
N LEU A 9 -29.75 -26.46 11.69
CA LEU A 9 -29.24 -25.09 11.62
C LEU A 9 -27.87 -25.13 10.88
N PHE A 10 -27.86 -24.81 9.58
CA PHE A 10 -26.61 -24.54 8.86
C PHE A 10 -26.09 -23.20 9.36
N VAL A 11 -25.14 -23.24 10.27
CA VAL A 11 -24.30 -22.09 10.58
C VAL A 11 -23.31 -21.94 9.40
N ILE A 12 -23.60 -21.01 8.50
CA ILE A 12 -22.63 -20.58 7.50
C ILE A 12 -21.58 -19.78 8.28
N ILE A 13 -20.51 -20.45 8.68
CA ILE A 13 -19.31 -19.80 9.19
C ILE A 13 -18.68 -19.16 7.96
N GLY A 14 -18.87 -17.85 7.79
CA GLY A 14 -18.10 -17.08 6.82
C GLY A 14 -16.62 -17.23 7.20
N ILE A 15 -15.84 -17.94 6.40
CA ILE A 15 -14.39 -18.03 6.57
C ILE A 15 -13.85 -16.75 5.97
N SER A 16 -13.55 -15.74 6.80
CA SER A 16 -12.79 -14.57 6.35
C SER A 16 -11.43 -15.04 5.85
N LYS A 17 -11.09 -14.68 4.63
CA LYS A 17 -9.83 -15.02 3.98
C LYS A 17 -8.80 -13.92 4.29
N ALA A 18 -7.54 -14.30 4.50
CA ALA A 18 -6.45 -13.33 4.58
C ALA A 18 -6.36 -12.56 3.25
N GLN A 19 -6.17 -11.22 3.33
CA GLN A 19 -6.13 -10.36 2.14
C GLN A 19 -4.78 -10.37 1.44
N PHE A 20 -3.72 -10.86 2.10
CA PHE A 20 -2.39 -11.01 1.51
C PHE A 20 -2.19 -12.44 1.04
N LEU A 21 -2.16 -12.63 -0.28
CA LEU A 21 -1.97 -13.94 -0.91
C LEU A 21 -0.52 -14.42 -0.77
N GLU A 22 0.43 -13.48 -0.87
CA GLU A 22 1.86 -13.79 -0.87
C GLU A 22 2.67 -12.66 -0.24
N ALA A 23 3.60 -13.02 0.64
CA ALA A 23 4.55 -12.11 1.25
C ALA A 23 6.00 -12.58 1.01
N GLU A 24 6.69 -11.93 0.07
CA GLU A 24 8.10 -12.15 -0.16
C GLU A 24 8.94 -11.31 0.81
N VAL A 25 9.55 -11.95 1.80
CA VAL A 25 10.38 -11.25 2.81
C VAL A 25 11.85 -11.61 2.61
N SER A 26 12.72 -10.62 2.67
CA SER A 26 14.17 -10.79 2.63
C SER A 26 14.89 -9.98 3.70
N LEU A 27 15.95 -10.53 4.28
CA LEU A 27 16.75 -9.88 5.31
C LEU A 27 18.17 -9.63 4.81
N ASP A 28 18.65 -8.41 5.00
CA ASP A 28 20.05 -8.04 4.82
C ASP A 28 20.72 -7.88 6.18
N LEU A 29 21.64 -8.81 6.51
CA LEU A 29 22.36 -8.87 7.77
C LEU A 29 23.86 -8.53 7.61
N ARG A 30 24.28 -7.96 6.46
CA ARG A 30 25.72 -7.70 6.18
C ARG A 30 26.38 -6.80 7.20
N ASN A 31 25.62 -5.91 7.81
CA ASN A 31 26.11 -4.96 8.82
C ASN A 31 26.08 -5.52 10.24
N ILE A 32 25.63 -6.76 10.44
CA ILE A 32 25.40 -7.37 11.75
C ILE A 32 26.44 -8.43 12.03
N ASN A 33 26.97 -8.44 13.27
CA ASN A 33 27.89 -9.49 13.69
C ASN A 33 27.21 -10.86 13.58
N LYS A 34 27.95 -11.84 13.03
CA LYS A 34 27.45 -13.22 12.79
C LYS A 34 26.89 -13.90 14.04
N THR A 35 27.32 -13.50 15.22
CA THR A 35 26.78 -14.01 16.50
C THR A 35 25.29 -13.71 16.68
N TYR A 36 24.77 -12.64 16.04
CA TYR A 36 23.36 -12.28 16.09
C TYR A 36 22.52 -12.85 14.95
N HIS A 37 23.13 -13.49 13.94
CA HIS A 37 22.38 -14.10 12.83
C HIS A 37 21.41 -15.18 13.34
N PHE A 38 21.82 -15.95 14.36
CA PHE A 38 20.98 -16.93 15.02
C PHE A 38 19.69 -16.32 15.60
N LEU A 39 19.76 -15.11 16.16
CA LEU A 39 18.59 -14.40 16.71
C LEU A 39 17.52 -14.18 15.63
N LEU A 40 17.93 -13.80 14.41
CA LEU A 40 17.06 -13.38 13.32
C LEU A 40 16.68 -14.51 12.35
N GLU A 41 17.09 -15.74 12.63
CA GLU A 41 16.93 -16.89 11.72
C GLU A 41 15.48 -17.11 11.29
N ASN A 42 14.53 -16.94 12.20
CA ASN A 42 13.10 -17.17 11.96
C ASN A 42 12.35 -15.91 11.55
N LEU A 43 12.89 -14.71 11.78
CA LEU A 43 12.17 -13.44 11.59
C LEU A 43 11.54 -13.30 10.21
N LYS A 44 12.25 -13.77 9.17
CA LYS A 44 11.75 -13.73 7.80
C LYS A 44 10.46 -14.54 7.64
N GLU A 45 10.46 -15.78 8.12
CA GLU A 45 9.31 -16.68 7.98
C GLU A 45 8.16 -16.25 8.89
N GLU A 46 8.46 -15.73 10.09
CA GLU A 46 7.45 -15.20 11.01
C GLU A 46 6.72 -13.98 10.43
N ILE A 47 7.45 -13.06 9.75
CA ILE A 47 6.83 -11.93 9.07
C ILE A 47 6.01 -12.40 7.85
N ARG A 48 6.51 -13.37 7.08
CA ARG A 48 5.77 -13.94 5.96
C ARG A 48 4.45 -14.54 6.43
N SER A 49 4.50 -15.49 7.38
CA SER A 49 3.30 -16.13 7.94
C SER A 49 2.34 -15.10 8.53
N TYR A 50 2.87 -14.04 9.17
CA TYR A 50 2.04 -12.97 9.70
C TYR A 50 1.13 -12.33 8.64
N TYR A 51 1.67 -12.00 7.46
CA TYR A 51 0.86 -11.43 6.37
C TYR A 51 -0.09 -12.43 5.73
N GLU A 52 0.40 -13.66 5.48
CA GLU A 52 -0.36 -14.70 4.78
C GLU A 52 -1.48 -15.32 5.63
N GLU A 53 -1.40 -15.24 6.96
CA GLU A 53 -2.35 -15.87 7.88
C GLU A 53 -3.25 -14.87 8.62
N THR A 54 -2.89 -13.56 8.63
CA THR A 54 -3.67 -12.54 9.34
C THR A 54 -4.83 -12.04 8.49
N VAL A 55 -6.03 -12.03 9.09
CA VAL A 55 -7.20 -11.35 8.55
C VAL A 55 -7.19 -9.90 9.04
N PHE A 56 -6.86 -8.95 8.16
CA PHE A 56 -6.79 -7.53 8.48
C PHE A 56 -8.15 -6.81 8.34
N SER A 57 -9.10 -7.42 7.64
CA SER A 57 -10.48 -6.94 7.51
C SER A 57 -11.44 -8.11 7.57
N GLU A 58 -12.55 -7.93 8.31
CA GLU A 58 -13.66 -8.90 8.35
C GLU A 58 -14.58 -8.76 7.12
N ASP A 59 -14.45 -7.65 6.38
CA ASP A 59 -15.18 -7.46 5.14
C ASP A 59 -14.67 -8.45 4.08
N ASP A 60 -15.58 -9.03 3.30
CA ASP A 60 -15.27 -9.92 2.19
C ASP A 60 -14.81 -9.09 0.98
N LEU A 61 -13.53 -8.71 1.00
CA LEU A 61 -12.96 -7.80 0.01
C LEU A 61 -12.47 -8.52 -1.26
N ASP A 62 -12.41 -9.85 -1.26
CA ASP A 62 -11.88 -10.70 -2.35
C ASP A 62 -10.59 -10.13 -2.99
N LEU A 63 -9.62 -9.76 -2.13
CA LEU A 63 -8.35 -9.17 -2.54
C LEU A 63 -7.23 -10.22 -2.49
N ASP A 64 -6.38 -10.19 -3.50
CA ASP A 64 -5.17 -11.03 -3.60
C ASP A 64 -3.93 -10.11 -3.64
N ILE A 65 -3.54 -9.57 -2.47
CA ILE A 65 -2.43 -8.63 -2.37
C ILE A 65 -1.11 -9.39 -2.27
N THR A 66 -0.16 -9.05 -3.14
CA THR A 66 1.24 -9.48 -3.01
C THR A 66 2.06 -8.35 -2.40
N ILE A 67 2.90 -8.68 -1.40
CA ILE A 67 3.80 -7.73 -0.75
C ILE A 67 5.24 -8.22 -0.81
N LYS A 68 6.16 -7.38 -1.26
CA LYS A 68 7.61 -7.64 -1.19
C LYS A 68 8.24 -6.74 -0.16
N MET A 69 8.94 -7.35 0.79
CA MET A 69 9.59 -6.64 1.88
C MET A 69 11.08 -6.97 1.93
N HIS A 70 11.91 -5.94 1.83
CA HIS A 70 13.35 -6.05 2.04
C HIS A 70 13.74 -5.30 3.32
N ILE A 71 14.27 -6.02 4.29
CA ILE A 71 14.61 -5.51 5.61
C ILE A 71 16.12 -5.45 5.75
N VAL A 72 16.68 -4.25 5.94
CA VAL A 72 18.10 -4.05 6.19
C VAL A 72 18.30 -3.81 7.68
N VAL A 73 18.86 -4.80 8.39
CA VAL A 73 19.16 -4.67 9.81
C VAL A 73 20.41 -3.82 9.98
N GLN A 74 20.27 -2.70 10.69
CA GLN A 74 21.35 -1.72 10.87
C GLN A 74 22.14 -1.97 12.15
N SER A 75 21.45 -2.28 13.24
CA SER A 75 22.07 -2.58 14.53
C SER A 75 21.17 -3.43 15.43
N ILE A 76 21.79 -4.13 16.34
CA ILE A 76 21.13 -4.86 17.43
C ILE A 76 21.78 -4.42 18.75
N HIS A 77 20.96 -3.99 19.68
CA HIS A 77 21.38 -3.58 21.00
C HIS A 77 20.73 -4.46 22.06
N ARG A 78 21.51 -4.91 23.04
CA ARG A 78 20.99 -5.68 24.16
C ARG A 78 20.96 -4.80 25.42
N THR A 79 19.78 -4.63 25.98
CA THR A 79 19.59 -3.90 27.23
C THR A 79 18.65 -4.71 28.12
N ASN A 80 19.07 -4.98 29.36
CA ASN A 80 18.28 -5.76 30.33
C ASN A 80 17.75 -7.10 29.78
N ASN A 81 18.59 -7.84 29.04
CA ASN A 81 18.25 -9.10 28.34
C ASN A 81 17.19 -8.98 27.24
N VAL A 82 16.88 -7.77 26.76
CA VAL A 82 16.02 -7.56 25.59
C VAL A 82 16.90 -7.13 24.42
N GLU A 83 16.88 -7.90 23.34
CA GLU A 83 17.48 -7.50 22.07
C GLU A 83 16.53 -6.56 21.34
N THR A 84 17.03 -5.35 21.05
CA THR A 84 16.32 -4.33 20.31
C THR A 84 16.99 -4.17 18.94
N ILE A 85 16.20 -4.35 17.90
CA ILE A 85 16.62 -4.28 16.50
C ILE A 85 16.31 -2.89 15.98
N ASN A 86 17.25 -2.30 15.24
CA ASN A 86 17.01 -1.14 14.40
C ASN A 86 17.19 -1.55 12.94
N ALA A 87 16.16 -1.31 12.12
CA ALA A 87 16.14 -1.74 10.73
C ALA A 87 15.48 -0.70 9.81
N GLN A 88 15.83 -0.78 8.53
CA GLN A 88 15.14 -0.12 7.42
C GLN A 88 14.23 -1.13 6.73
N PHE A 89 13.10 -0.64 6.23
CA PHE A 89 12.14 -1.44 5.47
C PHE A 89 11.90 -0.81 4.11
N PHE A 90 12.04 -1.62 3.07
CA PHE A 90 11.64 -1.31 1.70
C PHE A 90 10.51 -2.26 1.35
N ILE A 91 9.35 -1.71 1.01
CA ILE A 91 8.14 -2.50 0.83
C ILE A 91 7.47 -2.07 -0.47
N SER A 92 7.04 -3.04 -1.28
CA SER A 92 6.44 -2.81 -2.59
C SER A 92 5.32 -3.81 -2.87
N ASN A 93 4.29 -3.39 -3.63
CA ASN A 93 3.31 -4.29 -4.24
C ASN A 93 3.72 -4.76 -5.65
N ASN A 94 4.96 -4.50 -6.08
CA ASN A 94 5.47 -4.72 -7.45
C ASN A 94 4.74 -3.94 -8.56
N LEU A 95 3.87 -3.02 -8.21
CA LEU A 95 3.16 -2.13 -9.13
C LEU A 95 3.60 -0.69 -8.89
N ASP A 96 2.76 0.09 -8.26
CA ASP A 96 2.90 1.53 -8.11
C ASP A 96 3.02 2.01 -6.66
N LEU A 97 2.91 1.11 -5.69
CA LEU A 97 3.06 1.43 -4.28
C LEU A 97 4.40 0.96 -3.74
N ASN A 98 5.26 1.93 -3.45
CA ASN A 98 6.54 1.71 -2.81
C ASN A 98 6.61 2.48 -1.49
N GLN A 99 6.90 1.79 -0.40
CA GLN A 99 7.07 2.37 0.93
C GLN A 99 8.50 2.17 1.42
N TYR A 100 9.07 3.23 1.96
CA TYR A 100 10.38 3.20 2.59
C TYR A 100 10.28 3.71 4.03
N SER A 101 10.69 2.88 4.99
CA SER A 101 10.88 3.25 6.38
C SER A 101 12.36 3.32 6.70
N ARG A 102 12.87 4.54 6.85
CA ARG A 102 14.29 4.80 7.09
C ARG A 102 14.79 4.22 8.41
N SER A 103 13.92 4.13 9.40
CA SER A 103 14.28 3.64 10.72
C SER A 103 13.05 3.06 11.41
N SER A 104 13.21 1.88 11.96
CA SER A 104 12.20 1.19 12.76
C SER A 104 12.90 0.45 13.87
N THR A 105 12.48 0.69 15.10
CA THR A 105 13.09 0.08 16.27
C THR A 105 12.07 -0.78 16.99
N PHE A 106 12.40 -2.04 17.24
CA PHE A 106 11.52 -2.99 17.90
C PHE A 106 12.32 -4.03 18.68
N PRO A 107 11.79 -4.53 19.82
CA PRO A 107 12.34 -5.67 20.51
C PRO A 107 12.03 -6.94 19.72
N TYR A 108 12.93 -7.91 19.78
CA TYR A 108 12.70 -9.22 19.17
C TYR A 108 13.50 -10.29 19.89
N TYR A 109 12.91 -11.45 20.05
CA TYR A 109 13.60 -12.68 20.48
C TYR A 109 13.22 -13.84 19.54
N LYS A 110 14.16 -14.73 19.30
CA LYS A 110 13.96 -15.86 18.39
C LYS A 110 12.75 -16.71 18.80
N GLY A 111 11.86 -16.95 17.84
CA GLY A 111 10.68 -17.78 18.02
C GLY A 111 9.51 -17.09 18.73
N GLN A 112 9.54 -15.72 18.84
CA GLN A 112 8.35 -15.02 19.29
C GLN A 112 7.25 -15.10 18.24
N SER A 113 6.00 -15.34 18.68
CA SER A 113 4.85 -15.21 17.79
C SER A 113 4.55 -13.75 17.53
N ILE A 114 4.43 -13.37 16.26
CA ILE A 114 3.94 -12.06 15.85
C ILE A 114 2.41 -12.18 15.74
N ILE A 115 1.67 -11.40 16.52
CA ILE A 115 0.21 -11.52 16.60
C ILE A 115 -0.41 -10.16 16.29
N HIS A 116 -1.41 -10.15 15.40
CA HIS A 116 -2.26 -8.97 15.18
C HIS A 116 -3.08 -8.66 16.43
N THR A 117 -2.98 -7.44 16.92
CA THR A 117 -3.62 -7.02 18.18
C THR A 117 -3.98 -5.54 18.15
N SER A 118 -5.04 -5.19 18.86
CA SER A 118 -5.43 -3.78 19.07
C SER A 118 -4.48 -3.01 20.01
N VAL A 119 -3.66 -3.72 20.78
CA VAL A 119 -2.65 -3.12 21.67
C VAL A 119 -1.39 -2.86 20.88
N PHE A 120 -0.78 -1.67 21.08
CA PHE A 120 0.45 -1.35 20.37
C PHE A 120 1.60 -2.26 20.81
N ASP A 121 2.12 -3.03 19.87
CA ASP A 121 3.37 -3.75 19.94
C ASP A 121 4.31 -3.25 18.84
N PRO A 122 5.60 -2.95 19.14
CA PRO A 122 6.48 -2.27 18.18
C PRO A 122 6.67 -2.99 16.85
N LEU A 123 6.71 -4.33 16.83
CA LEU A 123 6.90 -5.09 15.61
C LEU A 123 5.56 -5.35 14.90
N SER A 124 4.58 -5.95 15.58
CA SER A 124 3.30 -6.25 14.91
C SER A 124 2.58 -4.98 14.46
N SER A 125 2.59 -3.91 15.26
CA SER A 125 2.02 -2.62 14.84
C SER A 125 2.75 -1.99 13.65
N LEU A 126 4.06 -2.24 13.48
CA LEU A 126 4.79 -1.81 12.29
C LEU A 126 4.30 -2.57 11.04
N LEU A 127 4.11 -3.87 11.17
CA LEU A 127 3.58 -4.71 10.09
C LEU A 127 2.13 -4.35 9.77
N ASP A 128 1.28 -4.13 10.79
CA ASP A 128 -0.10 -3.65 10.65
C ASP A 128 -0.18 -2.32 9.89
N TYR A 129 0.69 -1.36 10.26
CA TYR A 129 0.74 -0.07 9.58
C TYR A 129 0.92 -0.25 8.06
N PHE A 130 1.88 -1.09 7.66
CA PHE A 130 2.10 -1.34 6.23
C PHE A 130 0.96 -2.15 5.62
N ALA A 131 0.44 -3.16 6.31
CA ALA A 131 -0.72 -3.92 5.84
C ALA A 131 -1.89 -2.99 5.50
N PHE A 132 -2.24 -2.07 6.41
CA PHE A 132 -3.34 -1.13 6.17
C PHE A 132 -3.04 -0.11 5.08
N ILE A 133 -1.79 0.32 4.88
CA ILE A 133 -1.41 1.18 3.75
C ILE A 133 -1.61 0.44 2.42
N PHE A 134 -1.19 -0.83 2.32
CA PHE A 134 -1.33 -1.61 1.09
C PHE A 134 -2.77 -2.00 0.83
N LEU A 135 -3.51 -2.39 1.86
CA LEU A 135 -4.94 -2.72 1.77
C LEU A 135 -5.76 -1.50 1.31
N ALA A 136 -5.51 -0.33 1.94
CA ALA A 136 -6.16 0.92 1.54
C ALA A 136 -5.89 1.29 0.07
N ASN A 137 -4.64 1.12 -0.36
CA ASN A 137 -4.22 1.39 -1.73
C ASN A 137 -4.91 0.47 -2.73
N GLU A 138 -5.06 -0.80 -2.39
CA GLU A 138 -5.72 -1.80 -3.23
C GLU A 138 -7.22 -1.52 -3.34
N VAL A 139 -7.89 -1.29 -2.22
CA VAL A 139 -9.33 -0.96 -2.19
C VAL A 139 -9.64 0.31 -3.00
N ASP A 140 -8.77 1.32 -2.95
CA ASP A 140 -8.91 2.54 -3.76
C ASP A 140 -8.86 2.28 -5.28
N MET A 141 -8.33 1.15 -5.74
CA MET A 141 -8.31 0.82 -7.17
C MET A 141 -9.65 0.28 -7.67
N TYR A 142 -10.49 -0.24 -6.76
CA TYR A 142 -11.81 -0.79 -7.11
C TYR A 142 -12.95 0.17 -6.81
N SER A 143 -12.79 1.05 -5.83
CA SER A 143 -13.81 2.01 -5.45
C SER A 143 -13.19 3.33 -4.95
N PRO A 144 -13.62 4.48 -5.47
CA PRO A 144 -12.99 5.76 -5.19
C PRO A 144 -13.05 6.11 -3.70
N LEU A 145 -11.87 6.29 -3.08
CA LEU A 145 -11.67 6.70 -1.70
C LEU A 145 -12.17 5.71 -0.62
N GLU A 146 -12.58 4.50 -0.97
CA GLU A 146 -13.00 3.48 0.01
C GLU A 146 -11.86 3.01 0.91
N GLY A 147 -10.62 3.05 0.46
CA GLY A 147 -9.44 2.78 1.28
C GLY A 147 -9.25 3.74 2.47
N THR A 148 -10.06 4.81 2.58
CA THR A 148 -9.95 5.81 3.65
C THR A 148 -10.03 5.19 5.06
N THR A 149 -10.88 4.19 5.25
CA THR A 149 -11.00 3.49 6.53
C THR A 149 -9.68 2.85 6.96
N PHE A 150 -9.00 2.18 6.03
CA PHE A 150 -7.72 1.52 6.28
C PHE A 150 -6.57 2.53 6.46
N TYR A 151 -6.53 3.61 5.66
CA TYR A 151 -5.58 4.70 5.91
C TYR A 151 -5.75 5.31 7.30
N ASN A 152 -6.97 5.49 7.78
CA ASN A 152 -7.25 5.99 9.12
C ASN A 152 -6.78 5.01 10.22
N LEU A 153 -6.84 3.69 9.99
CA LEU A 153 -6.27 2.69 10.88
C LEU A 153 -4.74 2.78 10.91
N ALA A 154 -4.09 2.91 9.76
CA ALA A 154 -2.65 3.12 9.67
C ALA A 154 -2.22 4.42 10.38
N GLU A 155 -2.97 5.52 10.22
CA GLU A 155 -2.70 6.78 10.91
C GLU A 155 -2.79 6.63 12.43
N LYS A 156 -3.83 5.97 12.95
CA LYS A 156 -3.99 5.70 14.39
C LYS A 156 -2.82 4.90 14.96
N ILE A 157 -2.35 3.88 14.23
CA ILE A 157 -1.18 3.10 14.61
C ILE A 157 0.07 3.99 14.67
N ALA A 158 0.25 4.83 13.64
CA ALA A 158 1.40 5.73 13.59
C ALA A 158 1.42 6.76 14.75
N ILE A 159 0.25 7.26 15.17
CA ILE A 159 0.10 8.14 16.32
C ILE A 159 0.53 7.41 17.62
N ARG A 160 0.02 6.19 17.85
CA ARG A 160 0.42 5.38 19.02
C ARG A 160 1.93 5.09 19.02
N GLY A 161 2.48 4.78 17.84
CA GLY A 161 3.91 4.55 17.68
C GLY A 161 4.76 5.76 18.07
N LYS A 162 4.33 6.98 17.72
CA LYS A 162 5.00 8.23 18.11
C LYS A 162 5.03 8.43 19.62
N GLU A 163 4.02 7.97 20.32
CA GLU A 163 3.87 8.11 21.79
C GLU A 163 4.53 6.96 22.57
N SER A 164 4.99 5.93 21.87
CA SER A 164 5.61 4.76 22.48
C SER A 164 7.08 4.96 22.82
N ASN A 165 7.63 4.05 23.64
CA ASN A 165 9.06 3.99 23.91
C ASN A 165 9.90 3.60 22.67
N TYR A 166 9.27 3.14 21.60
CA TYR A 166 9.88 2.74 20.33
C TYR A 166 9.48 3.71 19.21
N SER A 167 9.50 5.01 19.50
CA SER A 167 8.96 6.08 18.62
C SER A 167 9.75 6.33 17.33
N ASN A 168 10.90 5.68 17.16
CA ASN A 168 11.79 5.91 16.00
C ASN A 168 11.10 5.61 14.66
N GLY A 169 11.10 6.60 13.76
CA GLY A 169 10.51 6.52 12.42
C GLY A 169 8.98 6.69 12.37
N TRP A 170 8.26 6.67 13.50
CA TRP A 170 6.79 6.76 13.50
C TRP A 170 6.27 8.14 13.09
N ASN A 171 6.99 9.21 13.41
CA ASN A 171 6.60 10.54 12.96
C ASN A 171 6.64 10.66 11.41
N ASP A 172 7.61 10.04 10.76
CA ASP A 172 7.71 10.03 9.30
C ASP A 172 6.58 9.18 8.67
N ARG A 173 6.27 8.02 9.26
CA ARG A 173 5.14 7.17 8.85
C ARG A 173 3.81 7.92 8.97
N TRP A 174 3.57 8.59 10.10
CA TRP A 174 2.40 9.42 10.29
C TRP A 174 2.27 10.51 9.21
N LYS A 175 3.35 11.28 8.97
CA LYS A 175 3.34 12.33 7.96
C LYS A 175 3.08 11.80 6.54
N LYS A 176 3.65 10.63 6.21
CA LYS A 176 3.42 10.00 4.89
C LYS A 176 1.96 9.56 4.73
N CYS A 177 1.41 8.86 5.73
CA CYS A 177 0.02 8.43 5.73
C CYS A 177 -0.94 9.63 5.60
N LYS A 178 -0.71 10.67 6.39
CA LYS A 178 -1.50 11.90 6.35
C LYS A 178 -1.51 12.56 4.98
N ARG A 179 -0.35 12.64 4.29
CA ARG A 179 -0.28 13.17 2.92
C ARG A 179 -1.10 12.36 1.93
N ILE A 180 -1.12 11.03 2.06
CA ILE A 180 -1.95 10.18 1.20
C ILE A 180 -3.44 10.47 1.44
N ILE A 181 -3.85 10.57 2.72
CA ILE A 181 -5.24 10.87 3.09
C ILE A 181 -5.67 12.25 2.55
N GLU A 182 -4.81 13.26 2.69
CA GLU A 182 -5.09 14.65 2.28
C GLU A 182 -5.16 14.83 0.76
N ASN A 183 -4.40 14.02 -0.01
CA ASN A 183 -4.43 14.09 -1.47
C ASN A 183 -5.44 13.11 -2.08
N SER A 184 -6.73 13.39 -1.90
CA SER A 184 -7.81 12.61 -2.50
C SER A 184 -7.78 12.64 -4.04
N HIS A 185 -7.23 13.69 -4.65
CA HIS A 185 -7.14 13.80 -6.10
C HIS A 185 -6.16 12.80 -6.70
N LEU A 186 -5.04 12.50 -6.05
CA LEU A 186 -4.14 11.43 -6.50
C LEU A 186 -4.81 10.04 -6.38
N ARG A 187 -5.55 9.81 -5.30
CA ARG A 187 -6.29 8.56 -5.10
C ARG A 187 -7.35 8.36 -6.17
N ASN A 188 -8.15 9.40 -6.47
CA ASN A 188 -9.13 9.38 -7.55
C ASN A 188 -8.48 9.28 -8.94
N PHE A 189 -7.34 9.97 -9.17
CA PHE A 189 -6.59 9.85 -10.41
C PHE A 189 -6.17 8.39 -10.68
N ARG A 190 -5.65 7.70 -9.65
CA ARG A 190 -5.25 6.30 -9.76
C ARG A 190 -6.45 5.39 -10.04
N PHE A 191 -7.58 5.58 -9.34
CA PHE A 191 -8.82 4.85 -9.59
C PHE A 191 -9.26 5.00 -11.06
N HIS A 192 -9.43 6.22 -11.54
CA HIS A 192 -9.86 6.47 -12.92
C HIS A 192 -8.84 5.99 -13.96
N TRP A 193 -7.54 6.02 -13.61
CA TRP A 193 -6.51 5.47 -14.49
C TRP A 193 -6.67 3.96 -14.66
N TYR A 194 -6.82 3.18 -13.60
CA TYR A 194 -6.98 1.74 -13.68
C TYR A 194 -8.30 1.37 -14.36
N GLU A 195 -9.37 2.08 -14.08
CA GLU A 195 -10.66 1.89 -14.74
C GLU A 195 -10.57 2.18 -16.24
N LEU A 196 -9.98 3.31 -16.64
CA LEU A 196 -9.76 3.65 -18.05
C LEU A 196 -8.89 2.61 -18.74
N ARG A 197 -7.78 2.24 -18.13
CA ARG A 197 -6.85 1.23 -18.66
C ARG A 197 -7.53 -0.11 -18.94
N TYR A 198 -8.34 -0.59 -18.00
CA TYR A 198 -9.14 -1.79 -18.17
C TYR A 198 -10.16 -1.63 -19.30
N ASN A 199 -10.85 -0.50 -19.37
CA ASN A 199 -11.87 -0.25 -20.39
C ASN A 199 -11.27 -0.07 -21.78
N MET A 200 -10.01 0.36 -21.90
CA MET A 200 -9.34 0.46 -23.21
C MET A 200 -9.19 -0.90 -23.91
N ILE A 201 -8.99 -1.97 -23.16
CA ILE A 201 -8.84 -3.33 -23.69
C ILE A 201 -10.16 -4.11 -23.75
N THR A 202 -11.26 -3.54 -23.24
CA THR A 202 -12.59 -4.17 -23.21
C THR A 202 -13.39 -3.75 -24.44
N PRO A 203 -13.66 -4.66 -25.41
CA PRO A 203 -14.28 -4.29 -26.70
C PRO A 203 -15.70 -3.75 -26.59
N GLN A 204 -16.45 -4.15 -25.54
CA GLN A 204 -17.86 -3.79 -25.35
C GLN A 204 -18.05 -2.36 -24.84
N ILE A 205 -17.00 -1.72 -24.33
CA ILE A 205 -17.07 -0.37 -23.77
C ILE A 205 -17.03 0.66 -24.92
N SER A 206 -18.02 1.55 -24.93
CA SER A 206 -18.14 2.60 -25.96
C SER A 206 -17.01 3.62 -25.89
N LEU A 207 -16.75 4.28 -27.02
CA LEU A 207 -15.77 5.38 -27.07
C LEU A 207 -16.19 6.56 -26.17
N ASP A 208 -17.48 6.82 -26.06
CA ASP A 208 -17.99 7.91 -25.21
C ASP A 208 -17.74 7.62 -23.73
N GLU A 209 -17.90 6.37 -23.30
CA GLU A 209 -17.58 5.99 -21.93
C GLU A 209 -16.07 6.10 -21.63
N LYS A 210 -15.22 5.65 -22.55
CA LYS A 210 -13.76 5.81 -22.44
C LYS A 210 -13.37 7.28 -22.34
N ARG A 211 -14.01 8.17 -23.12
CA ARG A 211 -13.78 9.61 -23.04
C ARG A 211 -14.29 10.22 -21.74
N ARG A 212 -15.43 9.76 -21.22
CA ARG A 212 -15.95 10.18 -19.93
C ARG A 212 -14.91 9.91 -18.82
N LEU A 213 -14.35 8.70 -18.77
CA LEU A 213 -13.30 8.34 -17.80
C LEU A 213 -12.03 9.17 -17.99
N ALA A 214 -11.63 9.42 -19.23
CA ALA A 214 -10.49 10.28 -19.53
C ALA A 214 -10.73 11.73 -19.09
N THR A 215 -11.97 12.23 -19.12
CA THR A 215 -12.33 13.55 -18.58
C THR A 215 -12.21 13.59 -17.07
N GLU A 216 -12.61 12.52 -16.36
CA GLU A 216 -12.38 12.44 -14.91
C GLU A 216 -10.89 12.41 -14.57
N LEU A 217 -10.09 11.75 -15.38
CA LEU A 217 -8.63 11.76 -15.25
C LEU A 217 -8.09 13.20 -15.43
N GLU A 218 -8.52 13.89 -16.47
CA GLU A 218 -8.15 15.29 -16.78
C GLU A 218 -8.48 16.22 -15.60
N ASN A 219 -9.67 16.10 -15.03
CA ASN A 219 -10.09 16.88 -13.86
C ASN A 219 -9.13 16.66 -12.67
N ASN A 220 -8.74 15.40 -12.41
CA ASN A 220 -7.81 15.12 -11.33
C ASN A 220 -6.39 15.63 -11.61
N ILE A 221 -5.93 15.63 -12.88
CA ILE A 221 -4.66 16.27 -13.26
C ILE A 221 -4.68 17.77 -12.98
N TYR A 222 -5.79 18.44 -13.30
CA TYR A 222 -5.96 19.86 -12.99
C TYR A 222 -5.80 20.11 -11.49
N TYR A 223 -6.51 19.39 -10.65
CA TYR A 223 -6.44 19.54 -9.19
C TYR A 223 -5.07 19.17 -8.61
N LEU A 224 -4.42 18.13 -9.11
CA LEU A 224 -3.05 17.77 -8.72
C LEU A 224 -2.09 18.92 -9.00
N LYS A 225 -2.16 19.51 -10.19
CA LYS A 225 -1.32 20.64 -10.58
C LYS A 225 -1.55 21.86 -9.71
N GLU A 226 -2.80 22.21 -9.42
CA GLU A 226 -3.17 23.43 -8.67
C GLU A 226 -2.89 23.31 -7.17
N PHE A 227 -3.23 22.16 -6.54
CA PHE A 227 -3.19 22.01 -5.09
C PHE A 227 -2.02 21.15 -4.58
N PHE A 228 -1.45 20.33 -5.43
CA PHE A 228 -0.38 19.40 -5.08
C PHE A 228 0.80 19.44 -6.08
N PRO A 229 1.32 20.66 -6.39
CA PRO A 229 2.30 20.84 -7.48
C PRO A 229 3.64 20.13 -7.24
N ASN A 230 3.92 19.67 -6.03
CA ASN A 230 5.15 18.98 -5.64
C ASN A 230 4.88 17.65 -4.95
N ASP A 231 3.79 16.96 -5.29
CA ASP A 231 3.48 15.67 -4.67
C ASP A 231 4.36 14.56 -5.26
N ARG A 232 5.28 14.09 -4.42
CA ARG A 232 6.21 13.03 -4.80
C ARG A 232 5.51 11.72 -5.18
N ASN A 233 4.38 11.39 -4.54
CA ASN A 233 3.66 10.16 -4.84
C ASN A 233 3.02 10.24 -6.23
N ALA A 234 2.51 11.43 -6.60
CA ALA A 234 2.00 11.65 -7.96
C ALA A 234 3.11 11.48 -9.01
N PHE A 235 4.27 12.08 -8.80
CA PHE A 235 5.39 11.92 -9.74
C PHE A 235 5.89 10.47 -9.82
N LEU A 236 5.99 9.76 -8.71
CA LEU A 236 6.37 8.34 -8.75
C LEU A 236 5.35 7.48 -9.52
N PHE A 237 4.07 7.79 -9.41
CA PHE A 237 3.02 7.13 -10.18
C PHE A 237 3.15 7.46 -11.68
N LEU A 238 3.32 8.74 -12.02
CA LEU A 238 3.48 9.18 -13.39
C LEU A 238 4.75 8.61 -14.03
N ASP A 239 5.87 8.53 -13.33
CA ASP A 239 7.11 7.89 -13.83
C ASP A 239 6.87 6.45 -14.31
N ILE A 240 5.98 5.72 -13.66
CA ILE A 240 5.66 4.34 -14.03
C ILE A 240 4.75 4.29 -15.28
N TYR A 241 3.77 5.19 -15.34
CA TYR A 241 2.67 5.08 -16.31
C TYR A 241 2.67 6.16 -17.42
N CYS A 242 3.63 7.11 -17.42
CA CYS A 242 3.63 8.25 -18.36
C CYS A 242 3.46 7.86 -19.84
N GLU A 243 4.14 6.80 -20.28
CA GLU A 243 4.08 6.35 -21.69
C GLU A 243 2.70 5.78 -22.02
N GLU A 244 2.12 4.97 -21.13
CA GLU A 244 0.80 4.36 -21.33
C GLU A 244 -0.31 5.41 -21.21
N ILE A 245 -0.24 6.30 -20.23
CA ILE A 245 -1.15 7.44 -20.07
C ILE A 245 -1.11 8.32 -21.32
N GLY A 246 0.09 8.70 -21.76
CA GLY A 246 0.28 9.54 -22.96
C GLY A 246 -0.36 8.91 -24.18
N LYS A 247 -0.12 7.61 -24.43
CA LYS A 247 -0.68 6.87 -25.54
C LYS A 247 -2.22 6.85 -25.49
N ILE A 248 -2.81 6.48 -24.38
CA ILE A 248 -4.27 6.36 -24.22
C ILE A 248 -4.95 7.72 -24.40
N LEU A 249 -4.43 8.78 -23.75
CA LEU A 249 -4.98 10.13 -23.90
C LEU A 249 -4.86 10.64 -25.34
N GLY A 250 -3.77 10.33 -26.05
CA GLY A 250 -3.60 10.64 -27.46
C GLY A 250 -4.62 9.93 -28.36
N GLU A 251 -4.83 8.62 -28.17
CA GLU A 251 -5.85 7.83 -28.89
C GLU A 251 -7.27 8.37 -28.67
N LEU A 252 -7.57 8.86 -27.46
CA LEU A 252 -8.85 9.46 -27.11
C LEU A 252 -8.96 10.94 -27.52
N LYS A 253 -7.88 11.56 -28.03
CA LYS A 253 -7.76 12.99 -28.41
C LYS A 253 -7.96 13.95 -27.23
N MET A 254 -7.51 13.55 -26.02
CA MET A 254 -7.54 14.35 -24.80
C MET A 254 -6.28 15.25 -24.73
N PHE A 255 -6.14 16.16 -25.71
CA PHE A 255 -4.92 16.96 -25.86
C PHE A 255 -4.71 17.97 -24.72
N ASP A 256 -5.80 18.50 -24.14
CA ASP A 256 -5.69 19.41 -22.99
C ASP A 256 -5.10 18.69 -21.77
N ALA A 257 -5.51 17.46 -21.50
CA ALA A 257 -4.92 16.62 -20.47
C ALA A 257 -3.41 16.37 -20.69
N LEU A 258 -2.99 16.09 -21.93
CA LEU A 258 -1.58 15.91 -22.30
C LEU A 258 -0.77 17.19 -22.09
N ILE A 259 -1.32 18.37 -22.43
CA ILE A 259 -0.69 19.68 -22.19
C ILE A 259 -0.54 19.93 -20.69
N MET A 260 -1.58 19.64 -19.90
CA MET A 260 -1.52 19.78 -18.44
C MET A 260 -0.46 18.85 -17.84
N LEU A 261 -0.43 17.57 -18.23
CA LEU A 261 0.60 16.63 -17.79
C LEU A 261 2.01 17.11 -18.17
N SER A 262 2.21 17.57 -19.41
CA SER A 262 3.51 18.11 -19.85
C SER A 262 4.00 19.29 -19.01
N SER A 263 3.07 20.03 -18.39
CA SER A 263 3.41 21.17 -17.53
C SER A 263 3.53 20.80 -16.05
N TYR A 264 2.86 19.75 -15.61
CA TYR A 264 2.89 19.26 -14.24
C TYR A 264 4.07 18.31 -14.00
N ASP A 265 4.19 17.30 -14.85
CA ASP A 265 5.24 16.28 -14.82
C ASP A 265 6.33 16.61 -15.84
N VAL A 266 7.17 17.58 -15.47
CA VAL A 266 8.18 18.16 -16.36
C VAL A 266 9.22 17.14 -16.80
N ASP A 267 9.56 16.18 -15.95
CA ASP A 267 10.56 15.16 -16.23
C ASP A 267 10.11 14.24 -17.38
N ASN A 268 8.81 13.96 -17.48
CA ASN A 268 8.21 13.12 -18.52
C ASN A 268 7.57 13.93 -19.68
N LYS A 269 7.78 15.25 -19.72
CA LYS A 269 7.20 16.15 -20.72
C LYS A 269 7.37 15.68 -22.17
N LEU A 270 8.55 15.18 -22.52
CA LEU A 270 8.84 14.73 -23.89
C LEU A 270 8.00 13.51 -24.28
N ILE A 271 7.61 12.69 -23.32
CA ILE A 271 6.75 11.52 -23.52
C ILE A 271 5.35 11.96 -23.88
N TYR A 272 4.74 12.86 -23.09
CA TYR A 272 3.39 13.37 -23.38
C TYR A 272 3.30 14.10 -24.71
N ASN A 273 4.34 14.89 -25.07
CA ASN A 273 4.37 15.66 -26.30
C ASN A 273 4.42 14.78 -27.59
N LYS A 274 4.85 13.52 -27.50
CA LYS A 274 4.79 12.58 -28.64
C LYS A 274 3.37 12.35 -29.12
N TYR A 275 2.39 12.44 -28.23
CA TYR A 275 0.98 12.09 -28.44
C TYR A 275 0.08 13.31 -28.69
N LEU A 276 0.63 14.50 -28.81
CA LEU A 276 -0.10 15.74 -29.18
C LEU A 276 -0.32 15.90 -30.71
N LYS A 277 -0.27 14.80 -31.47
CA LYS A 277 -0.35 14.85 -32.94
C LYS A 277 -1.70 14.38 -33.47
#